data_44a5b33ad7391c31f28c386d326abe8d
#
_entry.id   44a5b33ad7391c31f28c386d326abe8d
#
_cell.length_a   1.000
_cell.length_b   1.000
_cell.length_c   1.000
_cell.angle_alpha   90.00
_cell.angle_beta   90.00
_cell.angle_gamma   90.00
#
_symmetry.space_group_name_H-M   'P 1'
#
loop_
_entity.id
_entity.type
_entity.pdbx_description
1 polymer ?
#
loop_
_entity_poly.entity_id
_entity_poly.type
_entity_poly.pdbx_seq_one_letter_code
_entity_poly.pdbx_strand_id
1 'polypeptide(L)'
;MKYPVSFRTTLRISRYLFRALALLIWTLGAVLTAFYIISVLHNKETQVRQEFASNYGTIQWYVRHSADMVRELKYITENRLTNASSGLDVLTGMMPGKTTQPQFTPLFSDGDCTSMSNTWRNSLDSLSYYINYWKSNFASSYELNRVFFIGGESQCLADFTIGSSNADRERSLKSLRENVLRYRNSSEEERRNPMYWINSSAQPGVGTFYMVVPVYVANKLQALLGVEQNIRLDEFIQPGSLPIIASITDENYRPLLNSRRGGLGFSLDNLPDDKTWFGYLNGYRQLVLKKPLPPSDLNVVWSVPTDVMVDQLKLMIINALLLNIFSAVILFTLAWVFERRMFLPAEENAHRLEEHEQFNRKIVASAPVGICILRTSDGTNILSNELAHNYLTLLTQEDRLRLNEIIGGQQVNFVDVLTGSNTNLQISFVHSRYRNENVAICVLVDVSS
;
A
#
# COMPACT_ATOMS: atom_id res chain seq x y z
N MET A 1 15.01 -11.98 -55.97
CA MET A 1 16.08 -12.64 -55.19
C MET A 1 16.33 -11.85 -53.91
N LYS A 2 16.04 -12.39 -52.72
CA LYS A 2 16.41 -11.78 -51.45
C LYS A 2 17.93 -11.83 -51.34
N TYR A 3 18.60 -10.70 -51.32
CA TYR A 3 20.03 -10.64 -51.04
C TYR A 3 20.27 -11.31 -49.66
N PRO A 4 21.20 -12.29 -49.54
CA PRO A 4 21.55 -12.86 -48.25
C PRO A 4 22.06 -11.71 -47.38
N VAL A 5 21.41 -11.54 -46.19
CA VAL A 5 21.86 -10.59 -45.19
C VAL A 5 23.29 -10.95 -44.81
N SER A 6 24.24 -10.04 -44.99
CA SER A 6 25.65 -10.27 -44.65
C SER A 6 25.76 -10.77 -43.21
N PHE A 7 26.60 -11.75 -42.97
CA PHE A 7 26.81 -12.34 -41.63
C PHE A 7 27.16 -11.26 -40.57
N ARG A 8 27.92 -10.24 -41.02
CA ARG A 8 28.24 -9.04 -40.24
C ARG A 8 26.99 -8.25 -39.80
N THR A 9 26.02 -8.07 -40.70
CA THR A 9 24.76 -7.38 -40.38
C THR A 9 23.97 -8.15 -39.36
N THR A 10 23.94 -9.48 -39.45
CA THR A 10 23.27 -10.36 -38.47
C THR A 10 23.91 -10.25 -37.08
N LEU A 11 25.23 -10.24 -36.99
CA LEU A 11 25.96 -10.09 -35.71
C LEU A 11 25.70 -8.72 -35.08
N ARG A 12 25.67 -7.65 -35.88
CA ARG A 12 25.35 -6.31 -35.40
C ARG A 12 23.92 -6.22 -34.86
N ILE A 13 22.93 -6.78 -35.54
CA ILE A 13 21.54 -6.85 -35.09
C ILE A 13 21.45 -7.67 -33.80
N SER A 14 22.10 -8.82 -33.71
CA SER A 14 22.12 -9.64 -32.49
C SER A 14 22.69 -8.90 -31.28
N ARG A 15 23.72 -8.08 -31.47
CA ARG A 15 24.30 -7.23 -30.43
C ARG A 15 23.29 -6.21 -29.90
N TYR A 16 22.56 -5.53 -30.78
CA TYR A 16 21.53 -4.58 -30.37
C TYR A 16 20.34 -5.27 -29.68
N LEU A 17 19.93 -6.44 -30.17
CA LEU A 17 18.87 -7.24 -29.53
C LEU A 17 19.29 -7.69 -28.14
N PHE A 18 20.54 -8.07 -27.93
CA PHE A 18 21.06 -8.48 -26.62
C PHE A 18 21.05 -7.32 -25.62
N ARG A 19 21.46 -6.12 -26.03
CA ARG A 19 21.35 -4.90 -25.20
C ARG A 19 19.90 -4.56 -24.87
N ALA A 20 19.03 -4.64 -25.88
CA ALA A 20 17.59 -4.38 -25.68
C ALA A 20 16.97 -5.40 -24.71
N LEU A 21 17.36 -6.68 -24.79
CA LEU A 21 16.91 -7.72 -23.87
C LEU A 21 17.38 -7.46 -22.44
N ALA A 22 18.65 -7.07 -22.23
CA ALA A 22 19.17 -6.73 -20.92
C ALA A 22 18.41 -5.53 -20.32
N LEU A 23 18.13 -4.50 -21.12
CA LEU A 23 17.36 -3.36 -20.68
C LEU A 23 15.90 -3.74 -20.36
N LEU A 24 15.28 -4.60 -21.15
CA LEU A 24 13.92 -5.10 -20.92
C LEU A 24 13.83 -5.91 -19.61
N ILE A 25 14.79 -6.79 -19.35
CA ILE A 25 14.83 -7.56 -18.10
C ILE A 25 14.97 -6.62 -16.89
N TRP A 26 15.85 -5.62 -17.00
CA TRP A 26 16.01 -4.65 -15.92
C TRP A 26 14.75 -3.80 -15.70
N THR A 27 14.12 -3.31 -16.78
CA THR A 27 12.86 -2.53 -16.66
C THR A 27 11.75 -3.34 -16.03
N LEU A 28 11.64 -4.63 -16.37
CA LEU A 28 10.69 -5.53 -15.73
C LEU A 28 10.98 -5.66 -14.23
N GLY A 29 12.24 -5.82 -13.84
CA GLY A 29 12.68 -5.83 -12.44
C GLY A 29 12.36 -4.53 -11.70
N ALA A 30 12.57 -3.38 -12.36
CA ALA A 30 12.24 -2.07 -11.80
C ALA A 30 10.72 -1.90 -11.58
N VAL A 31 9.91 -2.35 -12.53
CA VAL A 31 8.45 -2.35 -12.40
C VAL A 31 8.00 -3.23 -11.23
N LEU A 32 8.55 -4.45 -11.12
CA LEU A 32 8.26 -5.35 -9.99
C LEU A 32 8.65 -4.74 -8.65
N THR A 33 9.81 -4.06 -8.58
CA THR A 33 10.25 -3.34 -7.38
C THR A 33 9.28 -2.21 -7.03
N ALA A 34 8.80 -1.45 -8.00
CA ALA A 34 7.80 -0.41 -7.79
C ALA A 34 6.48 -0.99 -7.26
N PHE A 35 5.98 -2.06 -7.85
CA PHE A 35 4.79 -2.76 -7.37
C PHE A 35 4.97 -3.29 -5.93
N TYR A 36 6.14 -3.83 -5.62
CA TYR A 36 6.45 -4.27 -4.26
C TYR A 36 6.38 -3.11 -3.25
N ILE A 37 7.00 -1.96 -3.55
CA ILE A 37 6.96 -0.78 -2.68
C ILE A 37 5.52 -0.29 -2.49
N ILE A 38 4.73 -0.19 -3.57
CA ILE A 38 3.32 0.21 -3.50
C ILE A 38 2.52 -0.78 -2.64
N SER A 39 2.73 -2.08 -2.82
CA SER A 39 2.07 -3.12 -2.01
C SER A 39 2.41 -3.01 -0.53
N VAL A 40 3.67 -2.76 -0.18
CA VAL A 40 4.12 -2.57 1.20
C VAL A 40 3.46 -1.33 1.84
N LEU A 41 3.38 -0.21 1.10
CA LEU A 41 2.70 1.00 1.56
C LEU A 41 1.20 0.76 1.77
N HIS A 42 0.55 0.10 0.82
CA HIS A 42 -0.87 -0.22 0.91
C HIS A 42 -1.20 -1.17 2.09
N ASN A 43 -0.35 -2.18 2.31
CA ASN A 43 -0.47 -3.08 3.45
C ASN A 43 -0.34 -2.32 4.78
N LYS A 44 0.58 -1.34 4.85
CA LYS A 44 0.74 -0.50 6.04
C LYS A 44 -0.47 0.38 6.28
N GLU A 45 -1.02 1.00 5.24
CA GLU A 45 -2.27 1.76 5.31
C GLU A 45 -3.43 0.90 5.82
N THR A 46 -3.55 -0.32 5.30
CA THR A 46 -4.58 -1.28 5.74
C THR A 46 -4.39 -1.67 7.21
N GLN A 47 -3.16 -1.86 7.66
CA GLN A 47 -2.85 -2.12 9.06
C GLN A 47 -3.30 -0.95 9.96
N VAL A 48 -2.96 0.30 9.58
CA VAL A 48 -3.41 1.50 10.31
C VAL A 48 -4.92 1.58 10.37
N ARG A 49 -5.59 1.29 9.26
CA ARG A 49 -7.06 1.26 9.19
C ARG A 49 -7.66 0.25 10.16
N GLN A 50 -7.05 -0.93 10.28
CA GLN A 50 -7.48 -1.96 11.24
C GLN A 50 -7.23 -1.53 12.68
N GLU A 51 -6.08 -0.92 12.99
CA GLU A 51 -5.79 -0.37 14.31
C GLU A 51 -6.79 0.73 14.68
N PHE A 52 -7.10 1.64 13.77
CA PHE A 52 -8.13 2.65 13.97
C PHE A 52 -9.51 2.03 14.21
N ALA A 53 -9.89 1.01 13.45
CA ALA A 53 -11.16 0.32 13.62
C ALA A 53 -11.27 -0.38 14.97
N SER A 54 -10.19 -1.01 15.43
CA SER A 54 -10.11 -1.65 16.74
C SER A 54 -10.24 -0.62 17.88
N ASN A 55 -9.46 0.44 17.84
CA ASN A 55 -9.51 1.52 18.83
C ASN A 55 -10.88 2.20 18.85
N TYR A 56 -11.48 2.43 17.68
CA TYR A 56 -12.85 2.93 17.57
C TYR A 56 -13.85 1.98 18.21
N GLY A 57 -13.74 0.68 17.97
CA GLY A 57 -14.61 -0.33 18.59
C GLY A 57 -14.60 -0.26 20.11
N THR A 58 -13.43 -0.05 20.71
CA THR A 58 -13.27 0.05 22.16
C THR A 58 -13.94 1.30 22.74
N ILE A 59 -13.71 2.46 22.14
CA ILE A 59 -14.34 3.70 22.62
C ILE A 59 -15.85 3.73 22.36
N GLN A 60 -16.29 3.20 21.21
CA GLN A 60 -17.72 3.08 20.90
C GLN A 60 -18.43 2.15 21.89
N TRP A 61 -17.80 1.03 22.23
CA TRP A 61 -18.31 0.12 23.23
C TRP A 61 -18.48 0.83 24.58
N TYR A 62 -17.48 1.59 25.01
CA TYR A 62 -17.53 2.37 26.24
C TYR A 62 -18.72 3.35 26.25
N VAL A 63 -18.84 4.18 25.23
CA VAL A 63 -19.92 5.18 25.12
C VAL A 63 -21.30 4.50 25.08
N ARG A 64 -21.44 3.43 24.30
CA ARG A 64 -22.71 2.68 24.21
C ARG A 64 -23.09 2.04 25.52
N HIS A 65 -22.13 1.43 26.17
CA HIS A 65 -22.36 0.73 27.44
C HIS A 65 -22.71 1.72 28.57
N SER A 66 -22.06 2.89 28.58
CA SER A 66 -22.44 3.98 29.47
C SER A 66 -23.88 4.47 29.21
N ALA A 67 -24.29 4.55 27.95
CA ALA A 67 -25.64 4.91 27.60
C ALA A 67 -26.69 3.87 28.05
N ASP A 68 -26.36 2.59 27.91
CA ASP A 68 -27.21 1.50 28.39
C ASP A 68 -27.35 1.51 29.90
N MET A 69 -26.27 1.75 30.63
CA MET A 69 -26.26 1.92 32.09
C MET A 69 -27.20 3.07 32.52
N VAL A 70 -27.09 4.22 31.90
CA VAL A 70 -27.94 5.38 32.25
C VAL A 70 -29.39 5.14 31.91
N ARG A 71 -29.68 4.42 30.84
CA ARG A 71 -31.04 4.02 30.46
C ARG A 71 -31.64 3.10 31.49
N GLU A 72 -30.88 2.19 32.04
CA GLU A 72 -31.31 1.31 33.16
C GLU A 72 -31.56 2.09 34.44
N LEU A 73 -30.65 3.01 34.79
CA LEU A 73 -30.86 3.92 35.94
C LEU A 73 -32.13 4.78 35.76
N LYS A 74 -32.38 5.29 34.60
CA LYS A 74 -33.61 6.03 34.27
C LYS A 74 -34.84 5.17 34.53
N TYR A 75 -34.86 3.97 33.97
CA TYR A 75 -35.98 3.03 34.11
C TYR A 75 -36.26 2.70 35.60
N ILE A 76 -35.24 2.40 36.38
CA ILE A 76 -35.35 2.15 37.82
C ILE A 76 -35.91 3.40 38.55
N THR A 77 -35.40 4.58 38.18
CA THR A 77 -35.84 5.84 38.79
C THR A 77 -37.32 6.14 38.48
N GLU A 78 -37.71 6.05 37.22
CA GLU A 78 -39.11 6.27 36.79
C GLU A 78 -40.06 5.29 37.47
N ASN A 79 -39.69 4.01 37.56
CA ASN A 79 -40.51 3.00 38.20
C ASN A 79 -40.65 3.27 39.71
N ARG A 80 -39.56 3.66 40.39
CA ARG A 80 -39.62 4.00 41.84
C ARG A 80 -40.47 5.25 42.09
N LEU A 81 -40.31 6.27 41.32
CA LEU A 81 -41.12 7.51 41.47
C LEU A 81 -42.59 7.26 41.21
N THR A 82 -42.92 6.36 40.27
CA THR A 82 -44.29 6.00 39.97
C THR A 82 -44.88 5.15 41.11
N ASN A 83 -44.12 4.19 41.64
CA ASN A 83 -44.60 3.29 42.72
C ASN A 83 -44.65 4.00 44.09
N ALA A 84 -43.76 4.95 44.37
CA ALA A 84 -43.82 5.78 45.58
C ALA A 84 -45.12 6.57 45.65
N SER A 85 -45.64 7.01 44.50
CA SER A 85 -46.93 7.67 44.41
C SER A 85 -48.14 6.75 44.64
N SER A 86 -47.94 5.42 44.48
CA SER A 86 -48.96 4.39 44.66
C SER A 86 -48.94 3.64 46.02
N GLY A 87 -48.04 3.98 46.93
CA GLY A 87 -47.95 3.41 48.24
C GLY A 87 -47.48 1.96 48.33
N LEU A 88 -46.94 1.40 47.25
CA LEU A 88 -46.44 0.02 47.19
C LEU A 88 -44.93 -0.05 47.53
N ASP A 89 -44.56 0.10 48.77
CA ASP A 89 -43.19 -0.02 49.24
C ASP A 89 -42.88 -1.49 49.61
N VAL A 90 -42.66 -2.35 48.63
CA VAL A 90 -42.49 -3.82 48.82
C VAL A 90 -41.01 -4.25 48.93
N LEU A 91 -40.03 -3.34 48.72
CA LEU A 91 -38.61 -3.75 48.62
C LEU A 91 -37.68 -3.20 49.75
N THR A 92 -38.20 -2.62 50.81
CA THR A 92 -37.38 -2.06 51.89
C THR A 92 -36.79 -3.12 52.86
N GLY A 93 -37.02 -4.41 52.62
CA GLY A 93 -36.62 -5.49 53.52
C GLY A 93 -35.27 -6.16 53.31
N MET A 94 -34.55 -5.86 52.24
CA MET A 94 -33.38 -6.64 51.86
C MET A 94 -32.09 -5.85 51.68
N MET A 95 -31.46 -5.33 52.66
CA MET A 95 -30.00 -5.31 52.93
C MET A 95 -29.58 -4.23 53.93
N PRO A 96 -28.79 -4.56 54.97
CA PRO A 96 -28.16 -3.57 55.83
C PRO A 96 -26.82 -3.14 55.23
N GLY A 97 -26.79 -2.05 54.55
CA GLY A 97 -25.55 -1.40 54.08
C GLY A 97 -25.61 0.11 54.42
N LYS A 98 -24.49 0.70 54.82
CA LYS A 98 -24.40 2.17 55.03
C LYS A 98 -24.87 2.88 53.77
N THR A 99 -26.07 3.46 53.83
CA THR A 99 -26.65 4.27 52.75
C THR A 99 -25.82 5.55 52.61
N THR A 100 -25.30 5.80 51.40
CA THR A 100 -24.66 7.05 51.06
C THR A 100 -25.79 8.08 50.89
N GLN A 101 -25.95 8.99 51.86
CA GLN A 101 -26.96 10.04 51.78
C GLN A 101 -26.59 11.01 50.67
N PRO A 102 -27.58 11.46 49.84
CA PRO A 102 -27.31 12.44 48.79
C PRO A 102 -26.89 13.76 49.44
N GLN A 103 -25.92 14.41 48.81
CA GLN A 103 -25.57 15.77 49.17
C GLN A 103 -26.41 16.70 48.30
N PHE A 104 -27.16 17.60 48.95
CA PHE A 104 -27.97 18.63 48.27
C PHE A 104 -27.18 19.91 48.11
N THR A 105 -26.98 20.33 46.87
CA THR A 105 -26.24 21.54 46.56
C THR A 105 -27.07 22.39 45.56
N PRO A 106 -27.25 23.69 45.78
CA PRO A 106 -27.89 24.53 44.82
C PRO A 106 -27.04 24.59 43.54
N LEU A 107 -27.64 24.26 42.41
CA LEU A 107 -26.94 24.28 41.14
C LEU A 107 -26.88 25.67 40.54
N PHE A 108 -27.92 26.46 40.77
CA PHE A 108 -28.04 27.85 40.30
C PHE A 108 -28.11 28.80 41.47
N SER A 109 -27.75 30.07 41.27
CA SER A 109 -27.73 31.11 42.31
C SER A 109 -29.08 31.31 43.01
N ASP A 110 -30.18 31.09 42.28
CA ASP A 110 -31.56 31.21 42.77
C ASP A 110 -32.14 29.84 43.20
N GLY A 111 -31.32 28.78 43.17
CA GLY A 111 -31.74 27.43 43.48
C GLY A 111 -31.79 27.18 44.97
N ASP A 112 -33.00 27.02 45.53
CA ASP A 112 -33.20 26.66 46.91
C ASP A 112 -33.46 25.16 47.05
N CYS A 113 -32.54 24.47 47.75
CA CYS A 113 -32.69 23.07 48.10
C CYS A 113 -33.67 22.79 49.24
N THR A 114 -34.04 23.83 50.00
CA THR A 114 -35.03 23.72 51.08
C THR A 114 -36.46 23.68 50.56
N SER A 115 -36.73 24.26 49.38
CA SER A 115 -38.03 24.19 48.73
C SER A 115 -38.40 22.85 48.11
N MET A 116 -37.49 21.87 48.16
CA MET A 116 -37.70 20.50 47.66
C MET A 116 -38.80 19.80 48.46
N SER A 117 -39.76 19.17 47.75
CA SER A 117 -40.83 18.42 48.38
C SER A 117 -40.28 17.23 49.18
N ASN A 118 -40.88 16.98 50.33
CA ASN A 118 -40.52 15.82 51.14
C ASN A 118 -40.67 14.49 50.39
N THR A 119 -41.65 14.40 49.50
CA THR A 119 -41.88 13.23 48.67
C THR A 119 -40.67 12.98 47.76
N TRP A 120 -40.16 14.02 47.11
CA TRP A 120 -38.98 13.92 46.24
C TRP A 120 -37.73 13.56 47.01
N ARG A 121 -37.52 14.15 48.18
CA ARG A 121 -36.40 13.82 49.09
C ARG A 121 -36.44 12.38 49.52
N ASN A 122 -37.60 11.87 49.95
CA ASN A 122 -37.74 10.45 50.33
C ASN A 122 -37.51 9.49 49.12
N SER A 123 -37.92 9.89 47.93
CA SER A 123 -37.66 9.16 46.71
C SER A 123 -36.16 9.09 46.40
N LEU A 124 -35.41 10.17 46.56
CA LEU A 124 -33.96 10.19 46.40
C LEU A 124 -33.25 9.34 47.48
N ASP A 125 -33.72 9.34 48.71
CA ASP A 125 -33.19 8.50 49.79
C ASP A 125 -33.39 7.02 49.46
N SER A 126 -34.53 6.66 48.85
CA SER A 126 -34.76 5.27 48.38
C SER A 126 -33.90 4.87 47.19
N LEU A 127 -33.57 5.80 46.30
CA LEU A 127 -32.67 5.58 45.17
C LEU A 127 -31.21 5.39 45.62
N SER A 128 -30.81 5.95 46.80
CA SER A 128 -29.47 5.78 47.34
C SER A 128 -29.06 4.31 47.50
N TYR A 129 -30.04 3.47 47.74
CA TYR A 129 -29.85 2.04 47.86
C TYR A 129 -29.38 1.39 46.55
N TYR A 130 -29.99 1.75 45.44
CA TYR A 130 -29.58 1.27 44.09
C TYR A 130 -28.20 1.77 43.71
N ILE A 131 -27.86 2.99 44.08
CA ILE A 131 -26.57 3.60 43.80
C ILE A 131 -25.46 2.87 44.55
N ASN A 132 -25.71 2.40 45.76
CA ASN A 132 -24.77 1.53 46.47
C ASN A 132 -24.55 0.18 45.77
N TYR A 133 -25.60 -0.41 45.21
CA TYR A 133 -25.49 -1.61 44.39
C TYR A 133 -24.63 -1.35 43.15
N TRP A 134 -24.86 -0.23 42.44
CA TRP A 134 -24.09 0.19 41.30
C TRP A 134 -22.63 0.47 41.67
N LYS A 135 -22.38 1.13 42.76
CA LYS A 135 -21.03 1.36 43.27
C LYS A 135 -20.25 0.05 43.48
N SER A 136 -20.87 -0.97 44.05
CA SER A 136 -20.22 -2.22 44.30
C SER A 136 -19.96 -3.03 43.03
N ASN A 137 -20.85 -2.96 42.06
CA ASN A 137 -20.82 -3.86 40.92
C ASN A 137 -20.25 -3.21 39.65
N PHE A 138 -20.33 -1.89 39.50
CA PHE A 138 -20.02 -1.20 38.24
C PHE A 138 -19.03 -0.06 38.40
N ALA A 139 -18.77 0.47 39.57
CA ALA A 139 -17.93 1.66 39.73
C ALA A 139 -16.52 1.50 39.15
N SER A 140 -15.91 0.33 39.33
CA SER A 140 -14.58 0.05 38.82
C SER A 140 -14.55 -0.21 37.30
N SER A 141 -15.60 -0.81 36.77
CA SER A 141 -15.67 -1.18 35.34
C SER A 141 -15.98 0.03 34.42
N TYR A 142 -16.67 1.02 35.00
CA TYR A 142 -17.10 2.19 34.24
C TYR A 142 -16.43 3.50 34.68
N GLU A 143 -15.50 3.45 35.61
CA GLU A 143 -14.93 4.65 36.25
C GLU A 143 -16.00 5.67 36.67
N LEU A 144 -17.11 5.19 37.21
CA LEU A 144 -18.25 5.99 37.61
C LEU A 144 -17.91 6.84 38.86
N ASN A 145 -17.87 8.15 38.68
CA ASN A 145 -17.53 9.09 39.76
C ASN A 145 -18.77 9.52 40.56
N ARG A 146 -19.86 9.80 39.83
CA ARG A 146 -21.03 10.44 40.38
C ARG A 146 -22.30 10.03 39.62
N VAL A 147 -23.38 9.84 40.37
CA VAL A 147 -24.74 9.87 39.86
C VAL A 147 -25.43 11.08 40.47
N PHE A 148 -26.12 11.87 39.68
CA PHE A 148 -26.78 13.07 40.18
C PHE A 148 -28.19 13.22 39.62
N PHE A 149 -29.02 13.94 40.39
CA PHE A 149 -30.38 14.27 40.00
C PHE A 149 -30.57 15.77 40.17
N ILE A 150 -31.21 16.39 39.17
CA ILE A 150 -31.61 17.81 39.19
C ILE A 150 -33.13 17.84 39.08
N GLY A 151 -33.79 18.41 40.08
CA GLY A 151 -35.25 18.52 40.04
C GLY A 151 -35.76 19.32 38.85
N GLY A 152 -36.90 18.91 38.27
CA GLY A 152 -37.50 19.59 37.14
C GLY A 152 -37.96 21.02 37.48
N GLU A 153 -38.51 21.21 38.67
CA GLU A 153 -38.98 22.51 39.20
C GLU A 153 -37.95 23.14 40.15
N SER A 154 -37.33 22.31 41.00
CA SER A 154 -36.27 22.75 41.92
C SER A 154 -34.94 22.81 41.18
N GLN A 155 -34.15 23.83 41.44
CA GLN A 155 -32.81 23.97 40.89
C GLN A 155 -31.75 23.34 41.77
N CYS A 156 -32.16 22.36 42.58
CA CYS A 156 -31.32 21.63 43.53
C CYS A 156 -30.71 20.40 42.86
N LEU A 157 -29.41 20.27 43.02
CA LEU A 157 -28.64 19.06 42.64
C LEU A 157 -28.60 18.09 43.82
N ALA A 158 -29.11 16.89 43.64
CA ALA A 158 -28.88 15.76 44.56
C ALA A 158 -27.69 14.95 44.03
N ASP A 159 -26.60 14.97 44.74
CA ASP A 159 -25.32 14.39 44.34
C ASP A 159 -25.01 13.13 45.13
N PHE A 160 -24.80 12.03 44.42
CA PHE A 160 -24.32 10.75 44.98
C PHE A 160 -22.90 10.50 44.47
N THR A 161 -21.92 10.92 45.25
CA THR A 161 -20.50 10.69 44.91
C THR A 161 -20.16 9.20 45.17
N ILE A 162 -19.67 8.55 44.13
CA ILE A 162 -19.32 7.11 44.09
C ILE A 162 -17.83 6.90 44.14
N GLY A 163 -17.07 7.64 43.34
CA GLY A 163 -15.62 7.56 43.23
C GLY A 163 -14.88 8.68 43.98
N SER A 164 -13.55 8.65 43.95
CA SER A 164 -12.69 9.68 44.53
C SER A 164 -12.60 10.89 43.61
N SER A 165 -13.61 11.67 43.51
CA SER A 165 -13.65 12.87 42.66
C SER A 165 -13.26 14.13 43.49
N ASN A 166 -12.01 14.31 43.78
CA ASN A 166 -11.62 15.45 44.61
C ASN A 166 -10.94 16.65 43.92
N ALA A 167 -10.44 16.49 42.72
CA ALA A 167 -9.57 17.51 42.17
C ALA A 167 -10.27 18.66 41.43
N ASP A 168 -11.53 18.46 40.95
CA ASP A 168 -12.20 19.43 40.07
C ASP A 168 -13.70 19.60 40.31
N ARG A 169 -14.15 19.47 41.57
CA ARG A 169 -15.59 19.61 41.93
C ARG A 169 -16.18 20.94 41.44
N GLU A 170 -15.46 22.02 41.59
CA GLU A 170 -15.91 23.35 41.20
C GLU A 170 -16.02 23.52 39.68
N ARG A 171 -15.04 22.99 38.95
CA ARG A 171 -15.07 22.94 37.48
C ARG A 171 -16.19 22.05 36.96
N SER A 172 -16.39 20.89 37.58
CA SER A 172 -17.47 19.97 37.31
C SER A 172 -18.84 20.62 37.49
N LEU A 173 -19.06 21.31 38.63
CA LEU A 173 -20.30 22.02 38.90
C LEU A 173 -20.54 23.17 37.93
N LYS A 174 -19.50 23.90 37.52
CA LYS A 174 -19.60 24.96 36.50
C LYS A 174 -20.05 24.37 35.15
N SER A 175 -19.42 23.31 34.72
CA SER A 175 -19.78 22.61 33.47
C SER A 175 -21.20 22.03 33.51
N LEU A 176 -21.59 21.41 34.62
CA LEU A 176 -22.97 20.95 34.83
C LEU A 176 -23.96 22.10 34.68
N ARG A 177 -23.70 23.22 35.36
CA ARG A 177 -24.56 24.43 35.31
C ARG A 177 -24.73 24.89 33.87
N GLU A 178 -23.66 25.10 33.13
CA GLU A 178 -23.69 25.63 31.78
C GLU A 178 -24.45 24.69 30.80
N ASN A 179 -24.17 23.39 30.84
CA ASN A 179 -24.78 22.44 29.96
C ASN A 179 -26.23 22.11 30.30
N VAL A 180 -26.56 22.02 31.62
CA VAL A 180 -27.93 21.81 32.06
C VAL A 180 -28.81 23.02 31.76
N LEU A 181 -28.29 24.25 31.87
CA LEU A 181 -29.00 25.44 31.41
C LEU A 181 -29.31 25.41 29.93
N ARG A 182 -28.33 24.99 29.11
CA ARG A 182 -28.54 24.82 27.68
C ARG A 182 -29.65 23.81 27.40
N TYR A 183 -29.60 22.63 28.04
CA TYR A 183 -30.60 21.59 27.89
C TYR A 183 -32.02 22.05 28.34
N ARG A 184 -32.14 22.80 29.44
CA ARG A 184 -33.43 23.35 29.89
C ARG A 184 -34.01 24.37 28.94
N ASN A 185 -33.16 25.14 28.26
CA ASN A 185 -33.55 26.18 27.31
C ASN A 185 -33.81 25.60 25.89
N SER A 186 -33.51 24.33 25.65
CA SER A 186 -33.78 23.67 24.38
C SER A 186 -35.30 23.37 24.21
N SER A 187 -35.71 23.01 22.99
CA SER A 187 -37.07 22.63 22.67
C SER A 187 -37.54 21.41 23.47
N GLU A 188 -38.84 21.18 23.60
CA GLU A 188 -39.37 20.02 24.32
C GLU A 188 -38.98 18.71 23.62
N GLU A 189 -38.85 18.73 22.29
CA GLU A 189 -38.44 17.58 21.51
C GLU A 189 -36.96 17.24 21.73
N GLU A 190 -36.08 18.21 21.75
CA GLU A 190 -34.67 18.06 22.08
C GLU A 190 -34.46 17.57 23.52
N ARG A 191 -35.26 18.03 24.46
CA ARG A 191 -35.21 17.57 25.87
C ARG A 191 -35.59 16.12 26.08
N ARG A 192 -36.20 15.45 25.11
CA ARG A 192 -36.49 14.02 25.18
C ARG A 192 -35.26 13.17 24.90
N ASN A 193 -34.27 13.73 24.21
CA ASN A 193 -33.04 13.01 23.87
C ASN A 193 -32.01 13.13 25.00
N PRO A 194 -31.17 12.11 25.22
CA PRO A 194 -30.03 12.22 26.12
C PRO A 194 -29.07 13.32 25.65
N MET A 195 -28.47 14.03 26.58
CA MET A 195 -27.43 15.01 26.33
C MET A 195 -26.08 14.44 26.74
N TYR A 196 -25.08 14.61 25.86
CA TYR A 196 -23.71 14.12 26.09
C TYR A 196 -22.71 15.26 25.98
N TRP A 197 -21.70 15.30 26.85
CA TRP A 197 -20.57 16.19 26.70
C TRP A 197 -19.34 15.65 27.44
N ILE A 198 -18.18 16.23 27.10
CA ILE A 198 -16.90 15.93 27.74
C ILE A 198 -16.30 17.22 28.29
N ASN A 199 -15.79 17.13 29.50
CA ASN A 199 -14.98 18.16 30.13
C ASN A 199 -13.53 17.67 30.15
N SER A 200 -12.60 18.42 29.54
CA SER A 200 -11.18 18.08 29.64
C SER A 200 -10.64 18.45 31.01
N SER A 201 -9.81 17.61 31.60
CA SER A 201 -9.07 17.95 32.83
C SER A 201 -7.79 18.72 32.48
N ALA A 202 -7.08 19.20 33.53
CA ALA A 202 -5.77 19.80 33.36
C ALA A 202 -4.71 18.78 32.83
N GLN A 203 -4.97 17.48 32.96
CA GLN A 203 -4.09 16.43 32.47
C GLN A 203 -4.45 16.07 31.02
N PRO A 204 -3.48 16.11 30.09
CA PRO A 204 -3.72 15.69 28.71
C PRO A 204 -4.21 14.24 28.64
N GLY A 205 -5.17 13.96 27.76
CA GLY A 205 -5.72 12.62 27.56
C GLY A 205 -6.75 12.18 28.62
N VAL A 206 -6.99 12.99 29.64
CA VAL A 206 -7.97 12.70 30.71
C VAL A 206 -9.10 13.71 30.66
N GLY A 207 -10.32 13.24 30.77
CA GLY A 207 -11.53 14.05 30.81
C GLY A 207 -12.59 13.41 31.64
N THR A 208 -13.72 14.11 31.73
CA THR A 208 -14.93 13.64 32.40
C THR A 208 -16.04 13.60 31.36
N PHE A 209 -16.61 12.42 31.19
CA PHE A 209 -17.75 12.19 30.31
C PHE A 209 -19.04 12.31 31.11
N TYR A 210 -19.94 13.12 30.62
CA TYR A 210 -21.25 13.35 31.20
C TYR A 210 -22.33 12.86 30.27
N MET A 211 -23.35 12.29 30.86
CA MET A 211 -24.60 11.93 30.21
C MET A 211 -25.75 12.32 31.08
N VAL A 212 -26.72 13.02 30.52
CA VAL A 212 -27.93 13.47 31.19
C VAL A 212 -29.13 12.98 30.43
N VAL A 213 -30.09 12.38 31.14
CA VAL A 213 -31.35 11.90 30.58
C VAL A 213 -32.52 12.49 31.36
N PRO A 214 -33.65 12.80 30.69
CA PRO A 214 -34.83 13.27 31.37
C PRO A 214 -35.59 12.12 32.02
N VAL A 215 -36.12 12.33 33.24
CA VAL A 215 -36.95 11.40 33.99
C VAL A 215 -38.37 11.91 33.99
N TYR A 216 -39.30 11.14 33.47
CA TYR A 216 -40.71 11.50 33.36
C TYR A 216 -41.56 10.63 34.27
N VAL A 217 -42.51 11.29 34.94
CA VAL A 217 -43.57 10.56 35.67
C VAL A 217 -44.90 11.16 35.24
N ALA A 218 -45.84 10.33 34.82
CA ALA A 218 -47.12 10.76 34.28
C ALA A 218 -47.01 11.84 33.19
N ASN A 219 -46.03 11.66 32.27
CA ASN A 219 -45.71 12.60 31.17
C ASN A 219 -45.20 13.99 31.62
N LYS A 220 -44.88 14.18 32.87
CA LYS A 220 -44.27 15.42 33.38
C LYS A 220 -42.80 15.19 33.68
N LEU A 221 -41.96 16.11 33.26
CA LEU A 221 -40.54 16.12 33.61
C LEU A 221 -40.38 16.29 35.12
N GLN A 222 -39.96 15.28 35.82
CA GLN A 222 -39.73 15.28 37.26
C GLN A 222 -38.31 15.68 37.61
N ALA A 223 -37.35 15.14 36.90
CA ALA A 223 -35.95 15.39 37.13
C ALA A 223 -35.10 15.16 35.86
N LEU A 224 -33.88 15.62 35.93
CA LEU A 224 -32.79 15.19 35.05
C LEU A 224 -31.90 14.25 35.85
N LEU A 225 -31.69 13.06 35.32
CA LEU A 225 -30.74 12.10 35.87
C LEU A 225 -29.43 12.20 35.08
N GLY A 226 -28.33 12.37 35.78
CA GLY A 226 -27.03 12.45 35.13
C GLY A 226 -26.00 11.48 35.75
N VAL A 227 -25.06 11.09 34.96
CA VAL A 227 -23.86 10.37 35.40
C VAL A 227 -22.60 11.09 34.99
N GLU A 228 -21.60 10.98 35.82
CA GLU A 228 -20.26 11.50 35.60
C GLU A 228 -19.27 10.33 35.65
N GLN A 229 -18.51 10.15 34.56
CA GLN A 229 -17.56 9.08 34.42
C GLN A 229 -16.21 9.64 33.98
N ASN A 230 -15.12 9.05 34.46
CA ASN A 230 -13.80 9.38 33.92
C ASN A 230 -13.64 8.78 32.52
N ILE A 231 -13.01 9.53 31.64
CA ILE A 231 -12.60 9.05 30.33
C ILE A 231 -11.12 9.34 30.13
N ARG A 232 -10.37 8.30 29.76
CA ARG A 232 -8.95 8.38 29.47
C ARG A 232 -8.72 7.96 28.03
N LEU A 233 -8.56 8.95 27.16
CA LEU A 233 -8.51 8.70 25.73
C LEU A 233 -7.35 7.78 25.31
N ASP A 234 -6.23 7.88 26.03
CA ASP A 234 -5.05 7.03 25.74
C ASP A 234 -5.27 5.54 26.07
N GLU A 235 -6.22 5.19 26.93
CA GLU A 235 -6.55 3.80 27.25
C GLU A 235 -7.31 3.10 26.12
N PHE A 236 -7.96 3.87 25.24
CA PHE A 236 -8.61 3.34 24.04
C PHE A 236 -7.64 3.17 22.87
N ILE A 237 -6.39 3.65 23.00
CA ILE A 237 -5.34 3.49 22.02
C ILE A 237 -4.54 2.25 22.40
N GLN A 238 -4.71 1.18 21.63
CA GLN A 238 -3.92 -0.03 21.86
C GLN A 238 -2.43 0.29 21.69
N PRO A 239 -1.57 -0.29 22.53
CA PRO A 239 -0.13 -0.13 22.40
C PRO A 239 0.32 -0.78 21.08
N GLY A 240 0.41 0.03 20.05
CA GLY A 240 0.83 -0.34 18.71
C GLY A 240 2.19 0.27 18.35
N SER A 241 2.69 -0.09 17.19
CA SER A 241 3.94 0.43 16.65
C SER A 241 3.86 1.89 16.19
N LEU A 242 2.64 2.43 16.05
CA LEU A 242 2.39 3.76 15.50
C LEU A 242 1.97 4.75 16.58
N PRO A 243 2.43 6.00 16.50
CA PRO A 243 2.02 7.07 17.39
C PRO A 243 0.64 7.61 16.97
N ILE A 244 -0.41 6.86 17.27
CA ILE A 244 -1.77 7.30 17.02
C ILE A 244 -2.10 8.48 17.93
N ILE A 245 -2.59 9.56 17.34
CA ILE A 245 -3.11 10.73 18.02
C ILE A 245 -4.63 10.68 17.89
N ALA A 246 -5.34 10.88 18.99
CA ALA A 246 -6.79 10.85 19.03
C ALA A 246 -7.34 12.16 19.57
N SER A 247 -8.51 12.54 19.08
CA SER A 247 -9.29 13.63 19.62
C SER A 247 -10.77 13.26 19.61
N ILE A 248 -11.48 13.57 20.69
CA ILE A 248 -12.94 13.56 20.72
C ILE A 248 -13.42 14.98 20.50
N THR A 249 -14.39 15.17 19.62
CA THR A 249 -14.96 16.45 19.24
C THR A 249 -16.46 16.47 19.44
N ASP A 250 -17.04 17.66 19.53
CA ASP A 250 -18.48 17.86 19.46
C ASP A 250 -19.01 17.67 18.01
N GLU A 251 -20.29 17.86 17.81
CA GLU A 251 -20.97 17.82 16.50
C GLU A 251 -20.40 18.82 15.49
N ASN A 252 -19.88 19.95 15.98
CA ASN A 252 -19.26 21.03 15.19
C ASN A 252 -17.75 20.87 15.02
N TYR A 253 -17.21 19.68 15.33
CA TYR A 253 -15.77 19.35 15.28
C TYR A 253 -14.87 20.21 16.18
N ARG A 254 -15.40 20.81 17.24
CA ARG A 254 -14.58 21.47 18.24
C ARG A 254 -13.93 20.43 19.15
N PRO A 255 -12.61 20.48 19.36
CA PRO A 255 -11.91 19.50 20.17
C PRO A 255 -12.33 19.62 21.64
N LEU A 256 -12.85 18.54 22.20
CA LEU A 256 -13.23 18.43 23.61
C LEU A 256 -12.15 17.73 24.43
N LEU A 257 -11.54 16.71 23.87
CA LEU A 257 -10.49 15.92 24.53
C LEU A 257 -9.44 15.48 23.51
N ASN A 258 -8.18 15.74 23.80
CA ASN A 258 -7.04 15.29 22.99
C ASN A 258 -6.22 14.27 23.76
N SER A 259 -5.61 13.31 23.05
CA SER A 259 -4.67 12.37 23.63
C SER A 259 -3.41 13.05 24.18
N ARG A 260 -2.68 12.36 25.09
CA ARG A 260 -1.44 12.88 25.69
C ARG A 260 -0.35 13.19 24.65
N ARG A 261 -0.37 12.54 23.50
CA ARG A 261 0.64 12.68 22.44
C ARG A 261 0.57 14.00 21.69
N GLY A 262 -0.38 14.86 22.01
CA GLY A 262 -0.51 16.20 21.44
C GLY A 262 -1.74 16.39 20.56
N GLY A 263 -1.81 17.53 19.89
CA GLY A 263 -2.89 17.87 18.96
C GLY A 263 -2.77 17.12 17.63
N LEU A 264 -3.84 17.09 16.86
CA LEU A 264 -3.97 16.34 15.59
C LEU A 264 -2.99 16.77 14.49
N GLY A 265 -2.29 17.90 14.64
CA GLY A 265 -1.33 18.42 13.66
C GLY A 265 -1.98 19.06 12.41
N PHE A 266 -3.31 19.22 12.42
CA PHE A 266 -4.09 19.88 11.36
C PHE A 266 -5.33 20.55 11.95
N SER A 267 -5.91 21.51 11.21
CA SER A 267 -7.20 22.11 11.61
C SER A 267 -8.34 21.14 11.28
N LEU A 268 -9.26 20.98 12.23
CA LEU A 268 -10.46 20.17 12.07
C LEU A 268 -11.42 20.74 11.00
N ASP A 269 -11.31 22.04 10.70
CA ASP A 269 -12.10 22.70 9.63
C ASP A 269 -11.78 22.15 8.24
N ASN A 270 -10.63 21.48 8.06
CA ASN A 270 -10.22 20.87 6.82
C ASN A 270 -10.78 19.43 6.62
N LEU A 271 -11.56 18.94 7.60
CA LEU A 271 -12.17 17.61 7.47
C LEU A 271 -13.36 17.67 6.50
N PRO A 272 -13.52 16.64 5.65
CA PRO A 272 -14.71 16.50 4.81
C PRO A 272 -15.99 16.42 5.65
N ASP A 273 -17.11 16.90 5.08
CA ASP A 273 -18.42 16.92 5.74
C ASP A 273 -19.04 15.52 5.93
N ASP A 274 -18.47 14.50 5.31
CA ASP A 274 -18.91 13.12 5.47
C ASP A 274 -18.93 12.68 6.93
N LYS A 275 -19.99 12.02 7.38
CA LYS A 275 -20.10 11.51 8.76
C LYS A 275 -18.99 10.52 9.12
N THR A 276 -18.56 9.73 8.14
CA THR A 276 -17.41 8.80 8.31
C THR A 276 -16.45 9.01 7.16
N TRP A 277 -15.21 9.32 7.46
CA TRP A 277 -14.20 9.57 6.46
C TRP A 277 -12.84 8.95 6.86
N PHE A 278 -12.14 8.39 5.87
CA PHE A 278 -10.78 7.88 6.01
C PHE A 278 -9.96 8.32 4.81
N GLY A 279 -8.83 8.95 5.04
CA GLY A 279 -7.97 9.42 3.97
C GLY A 279 -6.82 10.28 4.45
N TYR A 280 -6.11 10.86 3.50
CA TYR A 280 -4.97 11.72 3.76
C TYR A 280 -5.38 13.19 3.81
N LEU A 281 -4.85 13.91 4.79
CA LEU A 281 -4.98 15.35 4.93
C LEU A 281 -3.62 16.04 4.87
N ASN A 282 -3.66 17.38 4.75
CA ASN A 282 -2.49 18.26 4.81
C ASN A 282 -1.39 17.86 3.80
N GLY A 283 -1.77 17.60 2.53
CA GLY A 283 -0.83 17.22 1.48
C GLY A 283 -0.16 15.87 1.75
N TYR A 284 -0.93 14.87 2.12
CA TYR A 284 -0.46 13.50 2.46
C TYR A 284 0.39 13.40 3.73
N ARG A 285 0.42 14.43 4.59
CA ARG A 285 1.22 14.39 5.83
C ARG A 285 0.56 13.66 6.99
N GLN A 286 -0.76 13.53 6.96
CA GLN A 286 -1.55 12.90 8.02
C GLN A 286 -2.53 11.89 7.40
N LEU A 287 -2.55 10.68 7.92
CA LEU A 287 -3.59 9.70 7.64
C LEU A 287 -4.62 9.78 8.76
N VAL A 288 -5.87 10.03 8.42
CA VAL A 288 -6.93 10.39 9.37
C VAL A 288 -8.15 9.51 9.19
N LEU A 289 -8.73 9.09 10.30
CA LEU A 289 -10.08 8.52 10.37
C LEU A 289 -10.97 9.42 11.23
N LYS A 290 -12.10 9.81 10.68
CA LYS A 290 -13.17 10.53 11.36
C LYS A 290 -14.39 9.61 11.44
N LYS A 291 -15.00 9.48 12.62
CA LYS A 291 -16.18 8.64 12.82
C LYS A 291 -17.05 9.13 13.98
N PRO A 292 -18.40 9.11 13.86
CA PRO A 292 -19.30 9.45 14.97
C PRO A 292 -19.27 8.36 16.05
N LEU A 293 -19.62 8.74 17.28
CA LEU A 293 -19.72 7.85 18.45
C LEU A 293 -21.17 7.70 18.89
N PRO A 294 -22.03 6.98 18.16
CA PRO A 294 -23.42 6.77 18.57
C PRO A 294 -23.49 5.94 19.88
N PRO A 295 -24.47 6.21 20.76
CA PRO A 295 -25.63 7.06 20.56
C PRO A 295 -25.41 8.57 20.84
N SER A 296 -24.18 8.99 21.14
CA SER A 296 -23.86 10.40 21.39
C SER A 296 -23.69 11.19 20.08
N ASP A 297 -23.78 12.53 20.17
CA ASP A 297 -23.49 13.46 19.08
C ASP A 297 -21.98 13.78 18.98
N LEU A 298 -21.15 13.02 19.70
CA LEU A 298 -19.71 13.15 19.70
C LEU A 298 -19.10 12.46 18.47
N ASN A 299 -17.95 12.98 18.03
CA ASN A 299 -17.14 12.37 17.00
C ASN A 299 -15.75 12.04 17.54
N VAL A 300 -15.14 11.01 17.00
CA VAL A 300 -13.73 10.70 17.25
C VAL A 300 -12.93 10.87 15.98
N VAL A 301 -11.78 11.49 16.13
CA VAL A 301 -10.81 11.70 15.05
C VAL A 301 -9.50 11.05 15.46
N TRP A 302 -9.04 10.10 14.65
CA TRP A 302 -7.76 9.43 14.80
C TRP A 302 -6.81 9.94 13.73
N SER A 303 -5.57 10.17 14.09
CA SER A 303 -4.54 10.64 13.15
C SER A 303 -3.21 9.93 13.38
N VAL A 304 -2.53 9.63 12.28
CA VAL A 304 -1.14 9.14 12.28
C VAL A 304 -0.33 9.98 11.31
N PRO A 305 0.82 10.53 11.73
CA PRO A 305 1.76 11.19 10.84
C PRO A 305 2.33 10.20 9.81
N THR A 306 2.29 10.54 8.53
CA THR A 306 2.75 9.65 7.44
C THR A 306 4.26 9.51 7.39
N ASP A 307 5.01 10.51 7.84
CA ASP A 307 6.46 10.44 7.98
C ASP A 307 6.90 9.29 8.89
N VAL A 308 6.21 9.10 10.02
CA VAL A 308 6.47 7.98 10.93
C VAL A 308 6.13 6.63 10.30
N MET A 309 5.05 6.57 9.51
CA MET A 309 4.71 5.36 8.75
C MET A 309 5.80 5.02 7.73
N VAL A 310 6.29 6.02 6.99
CA VAL A 310 7.35 5.85 6.00
C VAL A 310 8.68 5.50 6.66
N ASP A 311 9.00 6.13 7.79
CA ASP A 311 10.24 5.81 8.52
C ASP A 311 10.30 4.35 8.97
N GLN A 312 9.19 3.75 9.36
CA GLN A 312 9.14 2.33 9.69
C GLN A 312 9.40 1.42 8.47
N LEU A 313 9.06 1.89 7.28
CA LEU A 313 9.24 1.16 6.02
C LEU A 313 10.55 1.50 5.32
N LYS A 314 11.25 2.56 5.74
CA LYS A 314 12.44 3.12 5.11
C LYS A 314 13.50 2.07 4.81
N LEU A 315 13.81 1.21 5.76
CA LEU A 315 14.81 0.16 5.58
C LEU A 315 14.40 -0.84 4.49
N MET A 316 13.13 -1.23 4.45
CA MET A 316 12.60 -2.15 3.42
C MET A 316 12.63 -1.50 2.04
N ILE A 317 12.24 -0.23 1.95
CA ILE A 317 12.26 0.54 0.69
C ILE A 317 13.70 0.71 0.19
N ILE A 318 14.62 1.11 1.07
CA ILE A 318 16.03 1.27 0.73
C ILE A 318 16.62 -0.05 0.25
N ASN A 319 16.37 -1.15 0.95
CA ASN A 319 16.87 -2.48 0.54
C ASN A 319 16.32 -2.91 -0.83
N ALA A 320 15.04 -2.67 -1.10
CA ALA A 320 14.44 -2.96 -2.40
C ALA A 320 15.07 -2.14 -3.53
N LEU A 321 15.32 -0.85 -3.30
CA LEU A 321 15.99 0.02 -4.26
C LEU A 321 17.46 -0.38 -4.48
N LEU A 322 18.19 -0.69 -3.40
CA LEU A 322 19.57 -1.15 -3.49
C LEU A 322 19.68 -2.47 -4.27
N LEU A 323 18.75 -3.41 -4.02
CA LEU A 323 18.69 -4.67 -4.76
C LEU A 323 18.45 -4.43 -6.25
N ASN A 324 17.57 -3.50 -6.60
CA ASN A 324 17.31 -3.13 -7.99
C ASN A 324 18.54 -2.49 -8.65
N ILE A 325 19.21 -1.56 -7.97
CA ILE A 325 20.45 -0.95 -8.45
C ILE A 325 21.55 -2.00 -8.63
N PHE A 326 21.71 -2.90 -7.65
CA PHE A 326 22.70 -3.96 -7.70
C PHE A 326 22.45 -4.94 -8.86
N SER A 327 21.20 -5.30 -9.09
CA SER A 327 20.80 -6.12 -10.23
C SER A 327 21.08 -5.43 -11.57
N ALA A 328 20.86 -4.10 -11.65
CA ALA A 328 21.23 -3.30 -12.82
C ALA A 328 22.74 -3.37 -13.09
N VAL A 329 23.56 -3.12 -12.07
CA VAL A 329 25.02 -3.16 -12.19
C VAL A 329 25.49 -4.53 -12.69
N ILE A 330 24.98 -5.62 -12.13
CA ILE A 330 25.32 -6.98 -12.57
C ILE A 330 24.90 -7.21 -14.02
N LEU A 331 23.66 -6.92 -14.37
CA LEU A 331 23.11 -7.13 -15.71
C LEU A 331 23.88 -6.37 -16.79
N PHE A 332 24.11 -5.08 -16.55
CA PHE A 332 24.81 -4.24 -17.52
C PHE A 332 26.30 -4.57 -17.60
N THR A 333 26.94 -4.96 -16.48
CA THR A 333 28.33 -5.41 -16.47
C THR A 333 28.46 -6.73 -17.25
N LEU A 334 27.56 -7.70 -17.02
CA LEU A 334 27.54 -8.95 -17.78
C LEU A 334 27.31 -8.68 -19.25
N ALA A 335 26.35 -7.82 -19.59
CA ALA A 335 26.06 -7.46 -20.97
C ALA A 335 27.29 -6.82 -21.65
N TRP A 336 27.99 -5.91 -20.96
CA TRP A 336 29.22 -5.28 -21.44
C TRP A 336 30.36 -6.27 -21.63
N VAL A 337 30.60 -7.17 -20.67
CA VAL A 337 31.63 -8.22 -20.75
C VAL A 337 31.35 -9.16 -21.92
N PHE A 338 30.09 -9.59 -22.06
CA PHE A 338 29.68 -10.49 -23.13
C PHE A 338 29.84 -9.84 -24.51
N GLU A 339 29.46 -8.56 -24.64
CA GLU A 339 29.66 -7.78 -25.85
C GLU A 339 31.14 -7.68 -26.19
N ARG A 340 31.99 -7.33 -25.22
CA ARG A 340 33.43 -7.10 -25.46
C ARG A 340 34.18 -8.39 -25.77
N ARG A 341 33.79 -9.52 -25.15
CA ARG A 341 34.48 -10.78 -25.31
C ARG A 341 33.96 -11.66 -26.46
N MET A 342 32.71 -11.52 -26.83
CA MET A 342 32.10 -12.39 -27.83
C MET A 342 31.69 -11.64 -29.11
N PHE A 343 30.91 -10.58 -29.00
CA PHE A 343 30.37 -9.92 -30.19
C PHE A 343 31.41 -9.12 -30.97
N LEU A 344 32.26 -8.36 -30.31
CA LEU A 344 33.30 -7.56 -31.01
C LEU A 344 34.32 -8.40 -31.74
N PRO A 345 34.95 -9.44 -31.13
CA PRO A 345 35.87 -10.33 -31.86
C PRO A 345 35.19 -11.12 -32.99
N ALA A 346 33.93 -11.55 -32.78
CA ALA A 346 33.18 -12.25 -33.83
C ALA A 346 32.89 -11.34 -35.03
N GLU A 347 32.54 -10.06 -34.78
CA GLU A 347 32.32 -9.07 -35.84
C GLU A 347 33.62 -8.77 -36.61
N GLU A 348 34.76 -8.67 -35.91
CA GLU A 348 36.07 -8.45 -36.51
C GLU A 348 36.52 -9.64 -37.37
N ASN A 349 36.36 -10.87 -36.83
CA ASN A 349 36.70 -12.08 -37.57
C ASN A 349 35.80 -12.26 -38.82
N ALA A 350 34.52 -11.94 -38.70
CA ALA A 350 33.60 -11.92 -39.85
C ALA A 350 34.04 -10.93 -40.89
N HIS A 351 34.49 -9.73 -40.52
CA HIS A 351 35.01 -8.71 -41.43
C HIS A 351 36.27 -9.19 -42.13
N ARG A 352 37.23 -9.74 -41.39
CA ARG A 352 38.46 -10.27 -41.98
C ARG A 352 38.17 -11.42 -42.98
N LEU A 353 37.23 -12.30 -42.65
CA LEU A 353 36.83 -13.37 -43.55
C LEU A 353 36.22 -12.85 -44.85
N GLU A 354 35.36 -11.83 -44.73
CA GLU A 354 34.72 -11.18 -45.89
C GLU A 354 35.74 -10.45 -46.79
N GLU A 355 36.75 -9.78 -46.20
CA GLU A 355 37.87 -9.15 -46.92
C GLU A 355 38.74 -10.21 -47.63
N HIS A 356 39.07 -11.31 -46.94
CA HIS A 356 39.83 -12.40 -47.55
C HIS A 356 39.09 -13.04 -48.72
N GLU A 357 37.79 -13.24 -48.63
CA GLU A 357 36.98 -13.80 -49.70
C GLU A 357 36.95 -12.83 -50.92
N GLN A 358 36.74 -11.54 -50.67
CA GLN A 358 36.75 -10.54 -51.73
C GLN A 358 38.11 -10.40 -52.40
N PHE A 359 39.19 -10.47 -51.61
CA PHE A 359 40.57 -10.43 -52.13
C PHE A 359 40.87 -11.66 -52.97
N ASN A 360 40.53 -12.86 -52.47
CA ASN A 360 40.71 -14.09 -53.22
C ASN A 360 39.93 -14.10 -54.53
N ARG A 361 38.69 -13.61 -54.53
CA ARG A 361 37.89 -13.49 -55.75
C ARG A 361 38.53 -12.50 -56.77
N LYS A 362 39.08 -11.38 -56.27
CA LYS A 362 39.78 -10.45 -57.16
C LYS A 362 41.04 -11.00 -57.76
N ILE A 363 41.87 -11.73 -56.95
CA ILE A 363 43.07 -12.43 -57.42
C ILE A 363 42.72 -13.40 -58.52
N VAL A 364 41.73 -14.27 -58.29
CA VAL A 364 41.28 -15.27 -59.29
C VAL A 364 40.75 -14.61 -60.56
N ALA A 365 39.97 -13.51 -60.42
CA ALA A 365 39.40 -12.77 -61.57
C ALA A 365 40.47 -12.06 -62.40
N SER A 366 41.52 -11.48 -61.76
CA SER A 366 42.58 -10.73 -62.41
C SER A 366 43.80 -11.58 -62.84
N ALA A 367 43.77 -12.89 -62.56
CA ALA A 367 44.87 -13.77 -62.93
C ALA A 367 45.02 -13.82 -64.46
N PRO A 368 46.27 -13.70 -65.00
CA PRO A 368 46.52 -13.72 -66.46
C PRO A 368 46.45 -15.16 -67.03
N VAL A 369 45.88 -16.07 -66.30
CA VAL A 369 45.66 -17.48 -66.63
C VAL A 369 44.22 -17.89 -66.39
N GLY A 370 43.72 -18.85 -67.12
CA GLY A 370 42.40 -19.43 -66.86
C GLY A 370 42.46 -20.30 -65.59
N ILE A 371 41.62 -19.95 -64.57
CA ILE A 371 41.50 -20.75 -63.33
C ILE A 371 40.07 -21.26 -63.24
N CYS A 372 39.93 -22.59 -63.13
CA CYS A 372 38.60 -23.16 -62.85
C CYS A 372 38.65 -24.32 -61.83
N ILE A 373 37.52 -24.63 -61.27
CA ILE A 373 37.30 -25.76 -60.40
C ILE A 373 36.32 -26.72 -61.10
N LEU A 374 36.78 -27.88 -61.40
CA LEU A 374 35.99 -28.92 -62.05
C LEU A 374 35.69 -30.04 -61.04
N ARG A 375 34.48 -30.55 -61.06
CA ARG A 375 34.09 -31.70 -60.23
C ARG A 375 34.73 -32.95 -60.87
N THR A 376 35.43 -33.78 -60.07
CA THR A 376 36.14 -34.97 -60.56
C THR A 376 35.22 -36.09 -61.02
N SER A 377 33.94 -36.09 -60.61
CA SER A 377 32.98 -37.16 -60.97
C SER A 377 32.37 -36.99 -62.35
N ASP A 378 32.13 -35.77 -62.79
CA ASP A 378 31.38 -35.48 -64.02
C ASP A 378 31.99 -34.36 -64.87
N GLY A 379 33.09 -33.74 -64.46
CA GLY A 379 33.73 -32.64 -65.13
C GLY A 379 32.96 -31.33 -65.12
N THR A 380 31.92 -31.23 -64.29
CA THR A 380 31.11 -30.01 -64.20
C THR A 380 31.94 -28.84 -63.65
N ASN A 381 31.89 -27.69 -64.35
CA ASN A 381 32.53 -26.47 -63.89
C ASN A 381 31.76 -25.85 -62.74
N ILE A 382 32.36 -25.86 -61.54
CA ILE A 382 31.79 -25.33 -60.33
C ILE A 382 32.07 -23.83 -60.22
N LEU A 383 33.29 -23.41 -60.60
CA LEU A 383 33.73 -22.03 -60.52
C LEU A 383 34.82 -21.78 -61.56
N SER A 384 34.77 -20.67 -62.27
CA SER A 384 35.79 -20.28 -63.21
C SER A 384 35.97 -18.78 -63.29
N ASN A 385 37.18 -18.29 -63.61
CA ASN A 385 37.36 -16.89 -63.99
C ASN A 385 36.96 -16.77 -65.49
N GLU A 386 36.92 -15.51 -65.99
CA GLU A 386 36.49 -15.22 -67.34
C GLU A 386 37.37 -15.89 -68.39
N LEU A 387 38.70 -15.90 -68.19
CA LEU A 387 39.65 -16.56 -69.07
C LEU A 387 39.43 -18.03 -69.13
N ALA A 388 39.28 -18.71 -68.01
CA ALA A 388 38.96 -20.15 -67.96
C ALA A 388 37.64 -20.48 -68.65
N HIS A 389 36.62 -19.61 -68.42
CA HIS A 389 35.33 -19.80 -69.09
C HIS A 389 35.49 -19.75 -70.61
N ASN A 390 36.23 -18.76 -71.15
CA ASN A 390 36.51 -18.63 -72.55
C ASN A 390 37.28 -19.86 -73.09
N TYR A 391 38.34 -20.29 -72.42
CA TYR A 391 39.11 -21.44 -72.80
C TYR A 391 38.30 -22.76 -72.81
N LEU A 392 37.47 -22.95 -71.77
CA LEU A 392 36.60 -24.14 -71.69
C LEU A 392 35.53 -24.17 -72.81
N THR A 393 35.13 -23.02 -73.36
CA THR A 393 34.22 -23.00 -74.50
C THR A 393 34.88 -23.39 -75.81
N LEU A 394 36.21 -23.28 -75.91
CA LEU A 394 36.98 -23.68 -77.08
C LEU A 394 37.21 -25.18 -77.15
N LEU A 395 37.01 -25.94 -76.03
CA LEU A 395 37.16 -27.38 -75.98
C LEU A 395 36.02 -28.08 -76.68
N THR A 396 36.32 -29.06 -77.52
CA THR A 396 35.30 -29.91 -78.14
C THR A 396 34.71 -30.91 -77.10
N GLN A 397 33.60 -31.50 -77.42
CA GLN A 397 32.96 -32.49 -76.55
C GLN A 397 33.86 -33.70 -76.23
N GLU A 398 34.65 -34.12 -77.20
CA GLU A 398 35.64 -35.16 -77.06
C GLU A 398 36.78 -34.78 -76.13
N ASP A 399 37.29 -33.56 -76.23
CA ASP A 399 38.32 -33.03 -75.35
C ASP A 399 37.87 -32.91 -73.91
N ARG A 400 36.62 -32.53 -73.68
CA ARG A 400 36.03 -32.45 -72.35
C ARG A 400 35.90 -33.85 -71.71
N LEU A 401 35.47 -34.86 -72.45
CA LEU A 401 35.38 -36.24 -71.97
C LEU A 401 36.77 -36.80 -71.62
N ARG A 402 37.74 -36.52 -72.48
CA ARG A 402 39.13 -36.93 -72.27
C ARG A 402 39.77 -36.24 -71.05
N LEU A 403 39.54 -34.94 -70.92
CA LEU A 403 39.97 -34.13 -69.74
C LEU A 403 39.38 -34.67 -68.45
N ASN A 404 38.09 -35.04 -68.45
CA ASN A 404 37.42 -35.59 -67.32
C ASN A 404 37.97 -36.99 -66.92
N GLU A 405 38.26 -37.81 -67.89
CA GLU A 405 38.88 -39.13 -67.65
C GLU A 405 40.29 -39.02 -67.05
N ILE A 406 41.10 -38.04 -67.54
CA ILE A 406 42.44 -37.82 -67.04
C ILE A 406 42.41 -37.23 -65.65
N ILE A 407 41.52 -36.28 -65.38
CA ILE A 407 41.31 -35.70 -64.05
C ILE A 407 40.82 -36.79 -63.02
N GLY A 408 39.99 -37.69 -63.46
CA GLY A 408 39.55 -38.82 -62.63
C GLY A 408 40.65 -39.90 -62.35
N GLY A 409 41.65 -40.03 -63.24
CA GLY A 409 42.65 -41.08 -63.21
C GLY A 409 43.85 -40.89 -62.30
N GLN A 410 44.09 -39.78 -61.68
CA GLN A 410 45.17 -39.44 -60.71
C GLN A 410 46.64 -39.69 -61.11
N GLN A 411 46.89 -39.94 -62.37
CA GLN A 411 48.27 -40.34 -62.83
C GLN A 411 49.07 -39.22 -63.47
N VAL A 412 48.44 -38.13 -63.83
CA VAL A 412 49.07 -37.00 -64.55
C VAL A 412 48.57 -35.65 -63.91
N ASN A 413 49.46 -34.66 -63.77
CA ASN A 413 49.14 -33.38 -63.20
C ASN A 413 48.91 -32.24 -64.22
N PHE A 414 49.13 -32.56 -65.53
CA PHE A 414 48.89 -31.66 -66.63
C PHE A 414 48.53 -32.40 -67.90
N VAL A 415 47.89 -31.71 -68.79
CA VAL A 415 47.55 -32.20 -70.15
C VAL A 415 47.62 -31.07 -71.14
N ASP A 416 48.16 -31.31 -72.31
CA ASP A 416 48.16 -30.41 -73.45
C ASP A 416 47.01 -30.79 -74.39
N VAL A 417 46.14 -29.79 -74.70
CA VAL A 417 44.98 -30.00 -75.55
C VAL A 417 45.04 -28.99 -76.73
N LEU A 418 45.08 -29.47 -77.94
CA LEU A 418 44.95 -28.65 -79.13
C LEU A 418 43.45 -28.44 -79.40
N THR A 419 42.96 -27.22 -79.24
CA THR A 419 41.57 -26.91 -79.51
C THR A 419 41.20 -26.87 -80.97
N GLY A 420 39.92 -27.01 -81.27
CA GLY A 420 39.43 -26.89 -82.65
C GLY A 420 39.72 -25.57 -83.34
N SER A 421 40.10 -24.47 -82.64
CA SER A 421 40.55 -23.20 -83.11
C SER A 421 42.07 -23.06 -83.27
N ASN A 422 42.80 -24.13 -83.26
CA ASN A 422 44.27 -24.24 -83.35
C ASN A 422 45.04 -23.55 -82.21
N THR A 423 44.42 -23.41 -81.04
CA THR A 423 45.03 -22.90 -79.81
C THR A 423 45.52 -24.07 -78.97
N ASN A 424 46.79 -24.00 -78.57
CA ASN A 424 47.38 -25.08 -77.74
C ASN A 424 47.23 -24.69 -76.25
N LEU A 425 46.32 -25.38 -75.55
CA LEU A 425 46.03 -25.13 -74.13
C LEU A 425 46.75 -26.12 -73.26
N GLN A 426 47.61 -25.64 -72.36
CA GLN A 426 48.18 -26.45 -71.30
C GLN A 426 47.28 -26.35 -70.08
N ILE A 427 46.75 -27.47 -69.62
CA ILE A 427 45.86 -27.53 -68.45
C ILE A 427 46.60 -28.27 -67.35
N SER A 428 46.95 -27.57 -66.28
CA SER A 428 47.52 -28.14 -65.05
C SER A 428 46.42 -28.24 -64.02
N PHE A 429 46.39 -29.33 -63.24
CA PHE A 429 45.34 -29.54 -62.24
C PHE A 429 45.90 -30.17 -60.97
N VAL A 430 45.22 -29.77 -59.83
CA VAL A 430 45.52 -30.30 -58.51
C VAL A 430 44.23 -30.75 -57.87
N HIS A 431 44.24 -31.99 -57.37
CA HIS A 431 43.09 -32.56 -56.66
C HIS A 431 42.91 -31.87 -55.29
N SER A 432 41.70 -31.55 -54.99
CA SER A 432 41.32 -30.85 -53.74
C SER A 432 39.89 -31.27 -53.32
N ARG A 433 39.46 -30.76 -52.16
CA ARG A 433 38.08 -30.87 -51.76
C ARG A 433 37.44 -29.49 -51.65
N TYR A 434 36.28 -29.31 -52.26
CA TYR A 434 35.52 -28.10 -52.20
C TYR A 434 34.04 -28.44 -51.85
N ARG A 435 33.51 -27.84 -50.82
CA ARG A 435 32.15 -28.10 -50.34
C ARG A 435 31.83 -29.58 -50.13
N ASN A 436 32.78 -30.36 -49.61
CA ASN A 436 32.71 -31.78 -49.33
C ASN A 436 32.68 -32.66 -50.61
N GLU A 437 32.88 -32.10 -51.78
CA GLU A 437 33.00 -32.80 -53.05
C GLU A 437 34.49 -32.88 -53.50
N ASN A 438 34.85 -33.96 -54.18
CA ASN A 438 36.18 -34.07 -54.78
C ASN A 438 36.22 -33.25 -56.06
N VAL A 439 37.16 -32.32 -56.13
CA VAL A 439 37.33 -31.40 -57.26
C VAL A 439 38.78 -31.37 -57.73
N ALA A 440 38.94 -30.93 -58.93
CA ALA A 440 40.26 -30.55 -59.47
C ALA A 440 40.31 -29.02 -59.69
N ILE A 441 41.29 -28.37 -59.11
CA ILE A 441 41.61 -26.98 -59.41
C ILE A 441 42.48 -27.00 -60.66
N CYS A 442 41.97 -26.40 -61.72
CA CYS A 442 42.65 -26.37 -63.00
C CYS A 442 43.17 -24.99 -63.34
N VAL A 443 44.38 -24.92 -63.87
CA VAL A 443 44.98 -23.71 -64.42
C VAL A 443 45.18 -23.95 -65.89
N LEU A 444 44.61 -23.11 -66.74
CA LEU A 444 44.65 -23.16 -68.18
C LEU A 444 45.53 -22.00 -68.71
N VAL A 445 46.52 -22.38 -69.52
CA VAL A 445 47.44 -21.41 -70.13
C VAL A 445 47.48 -21.64 -71.64
N ASP A 446 47.36 -20.59 -72.40
CA ASP A 446 47.57 -20.63 -73.84
C ASP A 446 49.07 -20.59 -74.12
N VAL A 447 49.57 -21.67 -74.73
CA VAL A 447 50.97 -21.85 -75.08
C VAL A 447 51.16 -21.83 -76.60
N SER A 448 50.19 -21.26 -77.34
CA SER A 448 50.29 -21.05 -78.78
C SER A 448 51.27 -19.91 -79.00
N SER A 449 52.51 -20.22 -79.38
CA SER A 449 53.53 -19.21 -79.81
C SER A 449 53.53 -19.01 -81.35
#